data_de3ff350d08f9b272c69813d12713707
#
_entry.id   de3ff350d08f9b272c69813d12713707
#
_cell.length_a   1.000
_cell.length_b   1.000
_cell.length_c   1.000
_cell.angle_alpha   90.00
_cell.angle_beta   90.00
_cell.angle_gamma   90.00
#
_symmetry.space_group_name_H-M   'P 1'
#
loop_
_entity.id
_entity.type
_entity.pdbx_description
1 polymer ?
#
loop_
_entity_poly.entity_id
_entity_poly.type
_entity_poly.pdbx_seq_one_letter_code
_entity_poly.pdbx_strand_id
1 'polypeptide(L)'
;MDDKLKWCFGKKEVKLIEPNENLAREYLKSAEETLLVLKDIEGKSNMWLATTKYYCEYFAIYALLMCLGIKSEIHDCTIEILKFLEKENVIERGTAKMLEYDKELRIDNQYYLKNRKVIVNYNNLRDLILKMKEIINTISNEKIDEIRKKIRELI
;
A
#
# COMPACT_ATOMS: atom_id res chain seq x y z
N MET A 1 -4.79 -13.78 11.73
CA MET A 1 -4.20 -13.18 10.52
C MET A 1 -4.59 -13.96 9.27
N ASP A 2 -4.27 -15.22 9.24
CA ASP A 2 -4.56 -16.05 8.06
C ASP A 2 -6.06 -16.18 7.78
N ASP A 3 -6.90 -16.21 8.81
CA ASP A 3 -8.35 -16.31 8.66
C ASP A 3 -8.96 -15.09 7.97
N LYS A 4 -8.48 -13.90 8.31
CA LYS A 4 -8.95 -12.65 7.66
C LYS A 4 -8.47 -12.57 6.22
N LEU A 5 -7.24 -12.99 5.95
CA LEU A 5 -6.71 -13.06 4.59
C LEU A 5 -7.50 -14.05 3.75
N LYS A 6 -7.81 -15.23 4.29
CA LYS A 6 -8.69 -16.22 3.64
C LYS A 6 -10.06 -15.65 3.35
N TRP A 7 -10.64 -14.93 4.30
CA TRP A 7 -11.92 -14.26 4.11
C TRP A 7 -11.86 -13.28 2.93
N CYS A 8 -10.78 -12.47 2.84
CA CYS A 8 -10.60 -11.51 1.76
C CYS A 8 -10.58 -12.20 0.38
N PHE A 9 -9.87 -13.31 0.26
CA PHE A 9 -9.83 -14.09 -0.98
C PHE A 9 -11.17 -14.79 -1.24
N GLY A 10 -11.81 -15.32 -0.21
CA GLY A 10 -13.10 -15.99 -0.33
C GLY A 10 -14.22 -15.09 -0.81
N LYS A 11 -14.19 -13.83 -0.44
CA LYS A 11 -15.15 -12.81 -0.91
C LYS A 11 -14.75 -12.16 -2.23
N LYS A 12 -13.63 -12.60 -2.81
CA LYS A 12 -13.07 -12.05 -4.06
C LYS A 12 -12.69 -10.56 -3.96
N GLU A 13 -12.48 -10.08 -2.74
CA GLU A 13 -11.99 -8.72 -2.51
C GLU A 13 -10.48 -8.61 -2.74
N VAL A 14 -9.79 -9.76 -2.69
CA VAL A 14 -8.41 -9.91 -3.12
C VAL A 14 -8.36 -11.04 -4.13
N LYS A 15 -7.61 -10.84 -5.21
CA LYS A 15 -7.46 -11.83 -6.28
C LYS A 15 -6.01 -11.92 -6.70
N LEU A 16 -5.60 -13.12 -7.11
CA LEU A 16 -4.36 -13.28 -7.84
C LEU A 16 -4.66 -12.99 -9.32
N ILE A 17 -3.91 -12.05 -9.87
CA ILE A 17 -3.95 -11.70 -11.30
C ILE A 17 -2.56 -11.93 -11.89
N GLU A 18 -2.40 -11.78 -13.19
CA GLU A 18 -1.07 -11.84 -13.79
C GLU A 18 -0.22 -10.67 -13.27
N PRO A 19 1.03 -10.93 -12.85
CA PRO A 19 1.96 -9.86 -12.50
C PRO A 19 2.07 -8.86 -13.64
N ASN A 20 2.02 -7.57 -13.31
CA ASN A 20 2.02 -6.49 -14.30
C ASN A 20 3.02 -5.42 -13.91
N GLU A 21 4.24 -5.55 -14.44
CA GLU A 21 5.33 -4.62 -14.14
C GLU A 21 5.05 -3.21 -14.70
N ASN A 22 4.44 -3.10 -15.86
CA ASN A 22 4.11 -1.81 -16.46
C ASN A 22 3.14 -1.03 -15.59
N LEU A 23 2.09 -1.69 -15.09
CA LEU A 23 1.13 -1.07 -14.19
C LEU A 23 1.77 -0.73 -12.83
N ALA A 24 2.67 -1.58 -12.34
CA ALA A 24 3.43 -1.29 -11.14
C ALA A 24 4.19 0.04 -11.27
N ARG A 25 4.85 0.27 -12.39
CA ARG A 25 5.60 1.50 -12.64
C ARG A 25 4.68 2.72 -12.76
N GLU A 26 3.48 2.56 -13.33
CA GLU A 26 2.48 3.64 -13.38
C GLU A 26 2.01 4.02 -11.96
N TYR A 27 1.82 3.05 -11.06
CA TYR A 27 1.49 3.34 -9.67
C TYR A 27 2.64 4.02 -8.91
N LEU A 28 3.89 3.64 -9.17
CA LEU A 28 5.05 4.35 -8.61
C LEU A 28 5.07 5.82 -9.04
N LYS A 29 4.81 6.06 -10.31
CA LYS A 29 4.72 7.41 -10.86
C LYS A 29 3.60 8.20 -10.19
N SER A 30 2.44 7.58 -9.99
CA SER A 30 1.31 8.20 -9.28
C SER A 30 1.68 8.54 -7.83
N ALA A 31 2.44 7.68 -7.15
CA ALA A 31 2.93 7.97 -5.81
C ALA A 31 3.87 9.17 -5.79
N GLU A 32 4.79 9.26 -6.75
CA GLU A 32 5.71 10.39 -6.88
C GLU A 32 4.97 11.70 -7.17
N GLU A 33 3.99 11.67 -8.08
CA GLU A 33 3.14 12.82 -8.38
C GLU A 33 2.32 13.25 -7.17
N THR A 34 1.78 12.29 -6.43
CA THR A 34 1.00 12.56 -5.21
C THR A 34 1.85 13.22 -4.14
N LEU A 35 3.13 12.82 -4.02
CA LEU A 35 4.06 13.45 -3.09
C LEU A 35 4.26 14.93 -3.44
N LEU A 36 4.34 15.28 -4.72
CA LEU A 36 4.45 16.68 -5.15
C LEU A 36 3.17 17.46 -4.81
N VAL A 37 2.00 16.88 -5.06
CA VAL A 37 0.71 17.50 -4.69
C VAL A 37 0.66 17.75 -3.19
N LEU A 38 1.12 16.80 -2.39
CA LEU A 38 1.13 16.91 -0.93
C LEU A 38 1.93 18.14 -0.47
N LYS A 39 3.06 18.42 -1.09
CA LYS A 39 3.85 19.61 -0.80
C LYS A 39 3.09 20.89 -1.12
N ASP A 40 2.33 20.90 -2.21
CA ASP A 40 1.57 22.08 -2.62
C ASP A 40 0.40 22.41 -1.69
N ILE A 41 -0.16 21.40 -1.02
CA ILE A 41 -1.29 21.60 -0.10
C ILE A 41 -0.88 21.67 1.38
N GLU A 42 0.41 21.68 1.66
CA GLU A 42 0.92 21.78 3.02
C GLU A 42 0.38 23.03 3.73
N GLY A 43 -0.11 22.84 4.96
CA GLY A 43 -0.67 23.93 5.77
C GLY A 43 -2.04 24.43 5.37
N LYS A 44 -2.69 23.84 4.34
CA LYS A 44 -3.97 24.32 3.84
C LYS A 44 -5.19 23.62 4.41
N SER A 45 -5.12 22.30 4.60
CA SER A 45 -6.28 21.51 5.04
C SER A 45 -5.84 20.17 5.61
N ASN A 46 -6.20 19.89 6.85
CA ASN A 46 -5.92 18.60 7.48
C ASN A 46 -6.66 17.46 6.76
N MET A 47 -7.87 17.73 6.27
CA MET A 47 -8.63 16.72 5.52
C MET A 47 -7.90 16.30 4.24
N TRP A 48 -7.47 17.28 3.43
CA TRP A 48 -6.77 16.98 2.18
C TRP A 48 -5.35 16.45 2.41
N LEU A 49 -4.66 16.90 3.48
CA LEU A 49 -3.35 16.36 3.84
C LEU A 49 -3.46 14.88 4.22
N ALA A 50 -4.43 14.53 5.08
CA ALA A 50 -4.63 13.14 5.49
C ALA A 50 -4.96 12.25 4.29
N THR A 51 -5.87 12.69 3.44
CA THR A 51 -6.30 11.95 2.24
C THR A 51 -5.15 11.76 1.27
N THR A 52 -4.44 12.83 0.95
CA THR A 52 -3.35 12.81 -0.04
C THR A 52 -2.16 12.00 0.46
N LYS A 53 -1.78 12.16 1.74
CA LYS A 53 -0.71 11.38 2.35
C LYS A 53 -1.03 9.88 2.29
N TYR A 54 -2.24 9.50 2.66
CA TYR A 54 -2.67 8.11 2.61
C TYR A 54 -2.56 7.54 1.19
N TYR A 55 -3.04 8.26 0.18
CA TYR A 55 -2.98 7.78 -1.20
C TYR A 55 -1.57 7.75 -1.77
N CYS A 56 -0.68 8.63 -1.32
CA CYS A 56 0.74 8.55 -1.68
C CYS A 56 1.33 7.20 -1.24
N GLU A 57 1.07 6.82 0.00
CA GLU A 57 1.50 5.53 0.55
C GLU A 57 0.81 4.37 -0.16
N TYR A 58 -0.49 4.48 -0.37
CA TYR A 58 -1.30 3.45 -1.01
C TYR A 58 -0.82 3.16 -2.43
N PHE A 59 -0.54 4.18 -3.23
CA PHE A 59 -0.06 3.99 -4.59
C PHE A 59 1.31 3.32 -4.62
N ALA A 60 2.23 3.69 -3.73
CA ALA A 60 3.53 3.05 -3.63
C ALA A 60 3.40 1.55 -3.29
N ILE A 61 2.55 1.23 -2.33
CA ILE A 61 2.26 -0.14 -1.92
C ILE A 61 1.55 -0.91 -3.02
N TYR A 62 0.56 -0.29 -3.67
CA TYR A 62 -0.19 -0.92 -4.75
C TYR A 62 0.70 -1.23 -5.95
N ALA A 63 1.73 -0.41 -6.18
CA ALA A 63 2.75 -0.71 -7.19
C ALA A 63 3.39 -2.08 -6.95
N LEU A 64 3.78 -2.36 -5.70
CA LEU A 64 4.33 -3.66 -5.35
C LEU A 64 3.31 -4.77 -5.57
N LEU A 65 2.05 -4.57 -5.17
CA LEU A 65 1.00 -5.56 -5.36
C LEU A 65 0.79 -5.90 -6.83
N MET A 66 0.84 -4.91 -7.72
CA MET A 66 0.74 -5.16 -9.16
C MET A 66 1.93 -5.94 -9.69
N CYS A 67 3.12 -5.64 -9.18
CA CYS A 67 4.34 -6.41 -9.51
C CYS A 67 4.20 -7.87 -9.10
N LEU A 68 3.56 -8.13 -7.95
CA LEU A 68 3.34 -9.49 -7.45
C LEU A 68 2.10 -10.17 -8.06
N GLY A 69 1.27 -9.42 -8.76
CA GLY A 69 0.02 -9.93 -9.32
C GLY A 69 -1.05 -10.14 -8.26
N ILE A 70 -1.16 -9.21 -7.31
CA ILE A 70 -2.18 -9.23 -6.25
C ILE A 70 -3.07 -8.01 -6.43
N LYS A 71 -4.35 -8.24 -6.71
CA LYS A 71 -5.34 -7.16 -6.80
C LYS A 71 -6.16 -7.13 -5.52
N SER A 72 -6.22 -5.98 -4.86
CA SER A 72 -7.01 -5.77 -3.66
C SER A 72 -7.96 -4.59 -3.87
N GLU A 73 -9.25 -4.82 -3.62
CA GLU A 73 -10.29 -3.82 -3.83
C GLU A 73 -10.77 -3.18 -2.52
N ILE A 74 -10.42 -3.76 -1.38
CA ILE A 74 -10.76 -3.25 -0.05
C ILE A 74 -9.49 -2.90 0.72
N HIS A 75 -9.45 -1.70 1.29
CA HIS A 75 -8.28 -1.22 2.03
C HIS A 75 -7.92 -2.11 3.23
N ASP A 76 -8.92 -2.62 3.97
CA ASP A 76 -8.67 -3.54 5.08
C ASP A 76 -7.99 -4.83 4.62
N CYS A 77 -8.37 -5.34 3.47
CA CYS A 77 -7.75 -6.52 2.88
C CYS A 77 -6.34 -6.23 2.38
N THR A 78 -6.08 -5.02 1.88
CA THR A 78 -4.73 -4.58 1.53
C THR A 78 -3.82 -4.63 2.76
N ILE A 79 -4.29 -4.18 3.91
CA ILE A 79 -3.54 -4.22 5.16
C ILE A 79 -3.20 -5.67 5.54
N GLU A 80 -4.13 -6.60 5.38
CA GLU A 80 -3.86 -8.02 5.66
C GLU A 80 -2.81 -8.62 4.71
N ILE A 81 -2.85 -8.24 3.44
CA ILE A 81 -1.80 -8.61 2.48
C ILE A 81 -0.44 -8.07 2.93
N LEU A 82 -0.38 -6.82 3.38
CA LEU A 82 0.87 -6.22 3.86
C LEU A 82 1.43 -6.97 5.06
N LYS A 83 0.58 -7.37 6.01
CA LYS A 83 0.99 -8.19 7.16
C LYS A 83 1.61 -9.50 6.71
N PHE A 84 1.01 -10.13 5.71
CA PHE A 84 1.56 -11.35 5.10
C PHE A 84 2.93 -11.08 4.46
N LEU A 85 3.07 -10.01 3.68
CA LEU A 85 4.32 -9.64 3.03
C LEU A 85 5.43 -9.29 4.04
N GLU A 86 5.09 -8.67 5.15
CA GLU A 86 6.02 -8.43 6.26
C GLU A 86 6.53 -9.75 6.83
N LYS A 87 5.63 -10.69 7.08
CA LYS A 87 5.95 -12.02 7.60
C LYS A 87 6.88 -12.79 6.66
N GLU A 88 6.70 -12.62 5.35
CA GLU A 88 7.52 -13.23 4.33
C GLU A 88 8.81 -12.45 4.03
N ASN A 89 9.09 -11.40 4.79
CA ASN A 89 10.27 -10.53 4.63
C ASN A 89 10.39 -9.87 3.26
N VAL A 90 9.28 -9.61 2.61
CA VAL A 90 9.24 -8.88 1.33
C VAL A 90 9.32 -7.38 1.57
N ILE A 91 8.66 -6.90 2.61
CA ILE A 91 8.64 -5.49 3.01
C ILE A 91 9.04 -5.34 4.48
N GLU A 92 9.41 -4.13 4.86
CA GLU A 92 9.79 -3.83 6.24
C GLU A 92 8.60 -3.99 7.20
N ARG A 93 8.89 -4.46 8.39
CA ARG A 93 7.93 -4.51 9.49
C ARG A 93 7.50 -3.09 9.85
N GLY A 94 6.21 -2.92 10.12
CA GLY A 94 5.62 -1.64 10.44
C GLY A 94 4.92 -0.97 9.26
N THR A 95 5.12 -1.44 8.03
CA THR A 95 4.48 -0.88 6.84
C THR A 95 2.95 -0.98 6.91
N ALA A 96 2.44 -2.15 7.28
CA ALA A 96 0.99 -2.37 7.43
C ALA A 96 0.41 -1.46 8.51
N LYS A 97 1.10 -1.34 9.64
CA LYS A 97 0.66 -0.51 10.77
C LYS A 97 0.64 0.97 10.41
N MET A 98 1.63 1.43 9.66
CA MET A 98 1.68 2.79 9.15
C MET A 98 0.47 3.09 8.25
N LEU A 99 0.20 2.22 7.29
CA LEU A 99 -0.92 2.41 6.38
C LEU A 99 -2.26 2.38 7.12
N GLU A 100 -2.41 1.48 8.08
CA GLU A 100 -3.62 1.39 8.91
C GLU A 100 -3.85 2.67 9.71
N TYR A 101 -2.80 3.21 10.33
CA TYR A 101 -2.87 4.48 11.07
C TYR A 101 -3.30 5.62 10.15
N ASP A 102 -2.67 5.74 8.99
CA ASP A 102 -2.98 6.83 8.06
C ASP A 102 -4.35 6.65 7.39
N LYS A 103 -4.82 5.42 7.23
CA LYS A 103 -6.20 5.15 6.81
C LYS A 103 -7.20 5.68 7.84
N GLU A 104 -6.97 5.42 9.12
CA GLU A 104 -7.84 5.91 10.19
C GLU A 104 -7.82 7.43 10.28
N LEU A 105 -6.66 8.05 10.14
CA LEU A 105 -6.53 9.50 10.13
C LEU A 105 -7.30 10.12 8.96
N ARG A 106 -7.23 9.50 7.78
CA ARG A 106 -8.02 9.91 6.61
C ARG A 106 -9.52 9.80 6.89
N ILE A 107 -9.98 8.67 7.42
CA ILE A 107 -11.39 8.43 7.72
C ILE A 107 -11.88 9.47 8.73
N ASP A 108 -11.15 9.71 9.81
CA ASP A 108 -11.50 10.69 10.84
C ASP A 108 -11.63 12.09 10.25
N ASN A 109 -10.74 12.49 9.37
CA ASN A 109 -10.73 13.84 8.81
C ASN A 109 -11.69 14.00 7.63
N GLN A 110 -11.80 12.99 6.77
CA GLN A 110 -12.60 13.07 5.55
C GLN A 110 -14.09 12.80 5.79
N TYR A 111 -14.41 11.80 6.60
CA TYR A 111 -15.80 11.39 6.80
C TYR A 111 -16.40 11.93 8.09
N TYR A 112 -15.61 12.05 9.16
CA TYR A 112 -16.10 12.51 10.45
C TYR A 112 -15.71 13.94 10.77
N LEU A 113 -14.95 14.59 9.90
CA LEU A 113 -14.56 16.01 10.00
C LEU A 113 -13.93 16.37 11.35
N LYS A 114 -13.16 15.45 11.92
CA LYS A 114 -12.53 15.65 13.23
C LYS A 114 -11.38 16.66 13.21
N ASN A 115 -10.91 17.01 12.03
CA ASN A 115 -9.83 17.98 11.84
C ASN A 115 -8.57 17.66 12.67
N ARG A 116 -8.20 16.38 12.71
CA ARG A 116 -6.98 15.96 13.38
C ARG A 116 -5.76 16.47 12.64
N LYS A 117 -4.77 16.95 13.39
CA LYS A 117 -3.52 17.45 12.82
C LYS A 117 -2.78 16.33 12.08
N VAL A 118 -2.28 16.64 10.89
CA VAL A 118 -1.52 15.73 10.05
C VAL A 118 -0.05 16.19 10.03
N ILE A 119 0.83 15.29 10.46
CA ILE A 119 2.26 15.52 10.38
C ILE A 119 2.78 14.77 9.17
N VAL A 120 3.43 15.49 8.26
CA VAL A 120 3.97 14.91 7.04
C VAL A 120 5.49 14.90 7.12
N ASN A 121 6.06 13.70 7.06
CA ASN A 121 7.49 13.53 6.92
C ASN A 121 7.79 13.13 5.47
N TYR A 122 8.20 14.11 4.66
CA TYR A 122 8.44 13.90 3.24
C TYR A 122 9.58 12.92 2.97
N ASN A 123 10.60 12.89 3.83
CA ASN A 123 11.69 11.93 3.68
C ASN A 123 11.21 10.50 3.87
N ASN A 124 10.33 10.26 4.84
CA ASN A 124 9.76 8.93 5.07
C ASN A 124 8.91 8.47 3.89
N LEU A 125 8.11 9.38 3.31
CA LEU A 125 7.30 9.07 2.13
C LEU A 125 8.16 8.78 0.92
N ARG A 126 9.20 9.59 0.71
CA ARG A 126 10.17 9.37 -0.36
C ARG A 126 10.87 8.03 -0.19
N ASP A 127 11.29 7.70 1.03
CA ASP A 127 11.93 6.43 1.34
C ASP A 127 11.01 5.25 1.06
N LEU A 128 9.73 5.35 1.39
CA LEU A 128 8.76 4.32 1.08
C LEU A 128 8.67 4.07 -0.43
N ILE A 129 8.56 5.13 -1.21
CA ILE A 129 8.49 5.04 -2.68
C ILE A 129 9.76 4.39 -3.23
N LEU A 130 10.93 4.83 -2.74
CA LEU A 130 12.22 4.28 -3.18
C LEU A 130 12.37 2.80 -2.82
N LYS A 131 11.93 2.40 -1.62
CA LYS A 131 11.95 0.99 -1.19
C LYS A 131 11.06 0.12 -2.05
N MET A 132 9.85 0.58 -2.35
CA MET A 132 8.95 -0.16 -3.24
C MET A 132 9.55 -0.29 -4.64
N LYS A 133 10.12 0.79 -5.15
CA LYS A 133 10.80 0.79 -6.45
C LYS A 133 11.99 -0.18 -6.47
N GLU A 134 12.79 -0.21 -5.41
CA GLU A 134 13.92 -1.13 -5.29
C GLU A 134 13.45 -2.59 -5.30
N ILE A 135 12.42 -2.92 -4.53
CA ILE A 135 11.86 -4.27 -4.51
C ILE A 135 11.37 -4.65 -5.90
N ILE A 136 10.61 -3.78 -6.56
CA ILE A 136 10.08 -4.04 -7.91
C ILE A 136 11.21 -4.27 -8.91
N ASN A 137 12.30 -3.52 -8.80
CA ASN A 137 13.44 -3.63 -9.71
C ASN A 137 14.31 -4.88 -9.47
N THR A 138 14.30 -5.42 -8.25
CA THR A 138 15.25 -6.47 -7.85
C THR A 138 14.60 -7.83 -7.57
N ILE A 139 13.28 -7.89 -7.36
CA ILE A 139 12.61 -9.13 -7.04
C ILE A 139 12.67 -10.09 -8.22
N SER A 140 13.06 -11.35 -7.96
CA SER A 140 13.15 -12.38 -8.99
C SER A 140 11.77 -12.96 -9.30
N ASN A 141 11.61 -13.50 -10.51
CA ASN A 141 10.40 -14.22 -10.88
C ASN A 141 10.17 -15.43 -9.96
N GLU A 142 11.25 -16.08 -9.52
CA GLU A 142 11.18 -17.20 -8.58
C GLU A 142 10.60 -16.78 -7.24
N LYS A 143 10.99 -15.61 -6.72
CA LYS A 143 10.46 -15.08 -5.46
C LYS A 143 8.99 -14.69 -5.61
N ILE A 144 8.62 -14.09 -6.73
CA ILE A 144 7.20 -13.76 -7.04
C ILE A 144 6.38 -15.06 -7.05
N ASP A 145 6.85 -16.09 -7.73
CA ASP A 145 6.16 -17.38 -7.80
C ASP A 145 6.04 -18.04 -6.42
N GLU A 146 7.07 -17.95 -5.60
CA GLU A 146 7.06 -18.46 -4.22
C GLU A 146 5.98 -17.77 -3.38
N ILE A 147 5.90 -16.44 -3.43
CA ILE A 147 4.91 -15.66 -2.72
C ILE A 147 3.50 -16.05 -3.18
N ARG A 148 3.28 -16.11 -4.47
CA ARG A 148 1.99 -16.46 -5.06
C ARG A 148 1.59 -17.90 -4.70
N LYS A 149 2.52 -18.83 -4.67
CA LYS A 149 2.28 -20.20 -4.24
C LYS A 149 1.84 -20.27 -2.79
N LYS A 150 2.52 -19.54 -1.90
CA LYS A 150 2.15 -19.49 -0.48
C LYS A 150 0.74 -18.91 -0.29
N ILE A 151 0.38 -17.90 -1.06
CA ILE A 151 -0.99 -17.36 -1.03
C ILE A 151 -2.00 -18.43 -1.46
N ARG A 152 -1.75 -19.16 -2.54
CA ARG A 152 -2.64 -20.24 -2.99
C ARG A 152 -2.82 -21.31 -1.95
N GLU A 153 -1.77 -21.62 -1.19
CA GLU A 153 -1.82 -22.63 -0.12
C GLU A 153 -2.63 -22.16 1.09
N LEU A 154 -2.75 -20.85 1.30
CA LEU A 154 -3.54 -20.26 2.39
C LEU A 154 -5.04 -20.22 2.07
N ILE A 155 -5.40 -20.24 0.82
CA ILE A 155 -6.79 -20.16 0.35
C ILE A 155 -7.25 -21.54 -0.21
#